data_d266feb99b4c93f007be32ac6e0f1a8e
#
_entry.id   d266feb99b4c93f007be32ac6e0f1a8e
#
_cell.length_a   1.000
_cell.length_b   1.000
_cell.length_c   1.000
_cell.angle_alpha   90.00
_cell.angle_beta   90.00
_cell.angle_gamma   90.00
#
_symmetry.space_group_name_H-M   'P 1'
#
loop_
_entity.id
_entity.type
_entity.pdbx_description
1 polymer ?
#
loop_
_entity_poly.entity_id
_entity_poly.type
_entity_poly.pdbx_seq_one_letter_code
_entity_poly.pdbx_strand_id
1 'polypeptide(L)'
;MDGAAAARAQQRVEELCAAALRALAGERDLHYRGSRVHRGRKALPLYAPHLHPRIEEDDFASFRGAADGIALRLRGSDAALHERLRPAEPIARAVFEMLEQFRVESLADPALPGVAHNLRHRFAQWSTACHRAGLTETDRGLLL
;
A
#
# COMPACT_ATOMS: atom_id res chain seq x y z
N MET A 1 -23.43 12.46 -4.72
CA MET A 1 -23.58 11.34 -3.75
C MET A 1 -23.74 11.94 -2.36
N ASP A 2 -24.69 11.45 -1.60
CA ASP A 2 -24.85 11.85 -0.20
C ASP A 2 -23.58 11.50 0.59
N GLY A 3 -23.03 12.46 1.35
CA GLY A 3 -21.78 12.25 2.12
C GLY A 3 -21.84 11.07 3.08
N ALA A 4 -23.02 10.78 3.63
CA ALA A 4 -23.22 9.61 4.51
C ALA A 4 -23.13 8.28 3.74
N ALA A 5 -23.57 8.24 2.48
CA ALA A 5 -23.44 7.04 1.64
C ALA A 5 -21.96 6.79 1.25
N ALA A 6 -21.24 7.86 0.90
CA ALA A 6 -19.81 7.77 0.61
C ALA A 6 -19.00 7.29 1.82
N ALA A 7 -19.29 7.82 3.01
CA ALA A 7 -18.64 7.41 4.25
C ALA A 7 -18.90 5.93 4.59
N ARG A 8 -20.12 5.43 4.38
CA ARG A 8 -20.44 4.00 4.57
C ARG A 8 -19.72 3.10 3.56
N ALA A 9 -19.63 3.53 2.30
CA ALA A 9 -18.90 2.81 1.26
C ALA A 9 -17.40 2.71 1.60
N GLN A 10 -16.81 3.82 2.01
CA GLN A 10 -15.42 3.87 2.49
C GLN A 10 -15.19 2.91 3.65
N GLN A 11 -16.03 2.99 4.69
CA GLN A 11 -15.92 2.12 5.86
C GLN A 11 -16.00 0.65 5.48
N ARG A 12 -16.92 0.27 4.59
CA ARG A 12 -17.05 -1.11 4.13
C ARG A 12 -15.80 -1.61 3.39
N VAL A 13 -15.23 -0.79 2.51
CA VAL A 13 -13.97 -1.12 1.83
C VAL A 13 -12.85 -1.32 2.85
N GLU A 14 -12.71 -0.41 3.80
CA GLU A 14 -11.69 -0.49 4.85
C GLU A 14 -11.85 -1.74 5.72
N GLU A 15 -13.06 -2.11 6.11
CA GLU A 15 -13.33 -3.33 6.90
C GLU A 15 -12.94 -4.61 6.14
N LEU A 16 -13.31 -4.72 4.86
CA LEU A 16 -12.98 -5.87 4.02
C LEU A 16 -11.47 -5.97 3.79
N CYS A 17 -10.81 -4.86 3.52
CA CYS A 17 -9.35 -4.81 3.34
C CYS A 17 -8.62 -5.12 4.66
N ALA A 18 -9.12 -4.62 5.80
CA ALA A 18 -8.55 -4.91 7.10
C ALA A 18 -8.63 -6.40 7.45
N ALA A 19 -9.73 -7.07 7.10
CA ALA A 19 -9.86 -8.51 7.32
C ALA A 19 -8.79 -9.31 6.55
N ALA A 20 -8.59 -8.98 5.28
CA ALA A 20 -7.55 -9.60 4.46
C ALA A 20 -6.14 -9.29 4.96
N LEU A 21 -5.90 -8.03 5.31
CA LEU A 21 -4.62 -7.56 5.87
C LEU A 21 -4.25 -8.34 7.14
N ARG A 22 -5.18 -8.49 8.09
CA ARG A 22 -4.99 -9.27 9.31
C ARG A 22 -4.67 -10.72 9.00
N ALA A 23 -5.41 -11.34 8.08
CA ALA A 23 -5.21 -12.74 7.71
C ALA A 23 -3.83 -12.98 7.07
N LEU A 24 -3.44 -12.14 6.12
CA LEU A 24 -2.16 -12.28 5.41
C LEU A 24 -0.96 -11.91 6.28
N ALA A 25 -1.06 -10.86 7.09
CA ALA A 25 0.02 -10.45 7.99
C ALA A 25 0.15 -11.34 9.23
N GLY A 26 -0.92 -12.04 9.61
CA GLY A 26 -0.98 -12.82 10.85
C GLY A 26 -1.07 -11.94 12.11
N GLU A 27 -1.57 -10.70 11.99
CA GLU A 27 -1.68 -9.74 13.07
C GLU A 27 -3.13 -9.25 13.25
N ARG A 28 -3.75 -9.53 14.39
CA ARG A 28 -5.16 -9.21 14.66
C ARG A 28 -5.44 -7.73 14.95
N ASP A 29 -4.43 -6.97 15.36
CA ASP A 29 -4.61 -5.57 15.80
C ASP A 29 -4.52 -4.56 14.66
N LEU A 30 -4.43 -5.03 13.42
CA LEU A 30 -4.38 -4.18 12.23
C LEU A 30 -5.79 -3.73 11.83
N HIS A 31 -5.94 -2.43 11.59
CA HIS A 31 -7.20 -1.83 11.12
C HIS A 31 -6.94 -0.52 10.37
N TYR A 32 -7.92 -0.09 9.59
CA TYR A 32 -7.89 1.21 8.93
C TYR A 32 -8.52 2.28 9.84
N ARG A 33 -7.91 3.45 9.84
CA ARG A 33 -8.45 4.65 10.45
C ARG A 33 -8.09 5.84 9.58
N GLY A 34 -9.09 6.49 8.99
CA GLY A 34 -8.89 7.61 8.06
C GLY A 34 -7.98 7.24 6.89
N SER A 35 -8.28 6.13 6.20
CA SER A 35 -7.54 5.58 5.06
C SER A 35 -6.09 5.16 5.36
N ARG A 36 -5.70 5.12 6.63
CA ARG A 36 -4.37 4.73 7.08
C ARG A 36 -4.43 3.50 7.97
N VAL A 37 -3.48 2.58 7.77
CA VAL A 37 -3.39 1.38 8.60
C VAL A 37 -2.77 1.71 9.95
N HIS A 38 -3.36 1.17 10.99
CA HIS A 38 -2.88 1.26 12.37
C HIS A 38 -2.66 -0.15 12.94
N ARG A 39 -1.68 -0.25 13.81
CA ARG A 39 -1.49 -1.38 14.73
C ARG A 39 -1.86 -0.89 16.14
N GLY A 40 -3.01 -1.32 16.66
CA GLY A 40 -3.55 -0.74 17.88
C GLY A 40 -3.78 0.76 17.71
N ARG A 41 -3.15 1.57 18.56
CA ARG A 41 -3.25 3.04 18.49
C ARG A 41 -2.20 3.70 17.60
N LYS A 42 -1.21 2.95 17.13
CA LYS A 42 -0.08 3.50 16.37
C LYS A 42 -0.33 3.36 14.88
N ALA A 43 -0.26 4.49 14.16
CA ALA A 43 -0.27 4.48 12.70
C ALA A 43 0.99 3.81 12.15
N LEU A 44 0.83 2.97 11.14
CA LEU A 44 1.95 2.40 10.41
C LEU A 44 2.60 3.46 9.49
N PRO A 45 3.89 3.31 9.15
CA PRO A 45 4.53 4.15 8.15
C PRO A 45 3.80 4.08 6.80
N LEU A 46 3.94 5.14 6.01
CA LEU A 46 3.47 5.20 4.63
C LEU A 46 4.54 4.60 3.71
N TYR A 47 4.68 3.31 3.65
CA TYR A 47 5.80 2.61 3.00
C TYR A 47 6.10 3.05 1.57
N ALA A 48 5.16 2.90 0.65
CA ALA A 48 5.35 3.22 -0.76
C ALA A 48 4.11 3.91 -1.34
N PRO A 49 4.26 4.81 -2.32
CA PRO A 49 3.14 5.61 -2.84
C PRO A 49 1.98 4.79 -3.40
N HIS A 50 2.26 3.67 -4.07
CA HIS A 50 1.22 2.81 -4.65
C HIS A 50 0.36 2.08 -3.61
N LEU A 51 0.74 2.09 -2.34
CA LEU A 51 -0.04 1.49 -1.25
C LEU A 51 -1.14 2.41 -0.68
N HIS A 52 -1.33 3.59 -1.26
CA HIS A 52 -2.30 4.58 -0.78
C HIS A 52 -3.35 4.91 -1.85
N PRO A 53 -4.32 3.98 -2.13
CA PRO A 53 -5.41 4.25 -3.06
C PRO A 53 -6.36 5.31 -2.53
N ARG A 54 -7.02 6.03 -3.43
CA ARG A 54 -7.99 7.09 -3.11
C ARG A 54 -9.40 6.65 -3.51
N ILE A 55 -10.35 6.81 -2.59
CA ILE A 55 -11.72 6.30 -2.77
C ILE A 55 -12.44 6.90 -3.98
N GLU A 56 -12.09 8.12 -4.36
CA GLU A 56 -12.70 8.82 -5.51
C GLU A 56 -12.16 8.37 -6.86
N GLU A 57 -11.00 7.71 -6.88
CA GLU A 57 -10.25 7.44 -8.11
C GLU A 57 -10.00 5.95 -8.35
N ASP A 58 -9.90 5.19 -7.27
CA ASP A 58 -9.44 3.81 -7.31
C ASP A 58 -10.58 2.82 -7.03
N ASP A 59 -10.52 1.66 -7.68
CA ASP A 59 -11.49 0.58 -7.51
C ASP A 59 -11.17 -0.30 -6.28
N PHE A 60 -12.08 -1.20 -5.94
CA PHE A 60 -11.93 -2.12 -4.81
C PHE A 60 -10.69 -3.02 -4.97
N ALA A 61 -10.37 -3.47 -6.19
CA ALA A 61 -9.19 -4.29 -6.44
C ALA A 61 -7.89 -3.55 -6.14
N SER A 62 -7.83 -2.23 -6.38
CA SER A 62 -6.72 -1.36 -5.96
C SER A 62 -6.58 -1.29 -4.44
N PHE A 63 -7.67 -1.16 -3.71
CA PHE A 63 -7.67 -1.18 -2.23
C PHE A 63 -7.18 -2.53 -1.70
N ARG A 64 -7.63 -3.62 -2.32
CA ARG A 64 -7.16 -4.97 -1.98
C ARG A 64 -5.66 -5.14 -2.26
N GLY A 65 -5.19 -4.68 -3.41
CA GLY A 65 -3.76 -4.73 -3.75
C GLY A 65 -2.89 -3.94 -2.77
N ALA A 66 -3.34 -2.76 -2.35
CA ALA A 66 -2.66 -1.98 -1.31
C ALA A 66 -2.61 -2.72 0.03
N ALA A 67 -3.72 -3.30 0.48
CA ALA A 67 -3.78 -4.08 1.71
C ALA A 67 -2.87 -5.32 1.65
N ASP A 68 -2.87 -6.05 0.54
CA ASP A 68 -2.02 -7.21 0.32
C ASP A 68 -0.52 -6.80 0.33
N GLY A 69 -0.17 -5.69 -0.30
CA GLY A 69 1.19 -5.14 -0.28
C GLY A 69 1.68 -4.75 1.12
N ILE A 70 0.82 -4.12 1.91
CA ILE A 70 1.12 -3.78 3.31
C ILE A 70 1.32 -5.06 4.15
N ALA A 71 0.45 -6.07 3.96
CA ALA A 71 0.58 -7.35 4.67
C ALA A 71 1.92 -8.04 4.36
N LEU A 72 2.34 -8.05 3.09
CA LEU A 72 3.63 -8.60 2.69
C LEU A 72 4.79 -7.80 3.29
N ARG A 73 4.67 -6.48 3.37
CA ARG A 73 5.67 -5.63 4.03
C ARG A 73 5.84 -5.99 5.50
N LEU A 74 4.75 -6.12 6.23
CA LEU A 74 4.77 -6.46 7.65
C LEU A 74 5.35 -7.86 7.90
N ARG A 75 5.07 -8.80 7.01
CA ARG A 75 5.50 -10.19 7.15
C ARG A 75 6.91 -10.44 6.61
N GLY A 76 7.31 -9.77 5.54
CA GLY A 76 8.52 -10.07 4.79
C GLY A 76 9.70 -9.13 5.06
N SER A 77 9.51 -8.03 5.80
CA SER A 77 10.54 -7.06 6.10
C SER A 77 10.98 -7.14 7.56
N ASP A 78 12.29 -7.13 7.80
CA ASP A 78 12.87 -6.93 9.12
C ASP A 78 12.90 -5.42 9.42
N ALA A 79 11.96 -4.96 10.25
CA ALA A 79 11.79 -3.55 10.54
C ALA A 79 13.02 -2.92 11.22
N ALA A 80 13.71 -3.66 12.09
CA ALA A 80 14.89 -3.14 12.79
C ALA A 80 16.09 -3.02 11.85
N LEU A 81 16.32 -4.01 11.00
CA LEU A 81 17.35 -3.96 9.98
C LEU A 81 17.08 -2.86 8.95
N HIS A 82 15.84 -2.75 8.49
CA HIS A 82 15.41 -1.72 7.55
C HIS A 82 15.67 -0.32 8.09
N GLU A 83 15.32 -0.05 9.34
CA GLU A 83 15.53 1.25 9.98
C GLU A 83 17.04 1.59 10.11
N ARG A 84 17.87 0.61 10.42
CA ARG A 84 19.34 0.81 10.49
C ARG A 84 19.98 1.13 9.14
N LEU A 85 19.43 0.56 8.06
CA LEU A 85 19.97 0.71 6.69
C LEU A 85 19.35 1.88 5.93
N ARG A 86 18.29 2.45 6.45
CA ARG A 86 17.51 3.51 5.79
C ARG A 86 18.35 4.76 5.55
N PRO A 87 18.47 5.23 4.30
CA PRO A 87 19.23 6.44 3.99
C PRO A 87 18.64 7.69 4.67
N ALA A 88 19.51 8.63 5.03
CA ALA A 88 19.08 9.91 5.59
C ALA A 88 18.62 10.89 4.50
N GLU A 89 19.21 10.81 3.30
CA GLU A 89 18.87 11.67 2.16
C GLU A 89 17.48 11.33 1.64
N PRO A 90 16.56 12.31 1.41
CA PRO A 90 15.14 12.05 1.12
C PRO A 90 14.89 11.24 -0.15
N ILE A 91 15.60 11.51 -1.25
CA ILE A 91 15.40 10.79 -2.53
C ILE A 91 15.90 9.36 -2.40
N ALA A 92 17.10 9.17 -1.84
CA ALA A 92 17.64 7.83 -1.60
C ALA A 92 16.74 7.02 -0.68
N ARG A 93 16.13 7.66 0.33
CA ARG A 93 15.15 7.03 1.22
C ARG A 93 13.90 6.60 0.46
N ALA A 94 13.35 7.44 -0.39
CA ALA A 94 12.17 7.11 -1.19
C ALA A 94 12.42 5.90 -2.11
N VAL A 95 13.57 5.87 -2.78
CA VAL A 95 13.99 4.74 -3.62
C VAL A 95 14.18 3.48 -2.77
N PHE A 96 14.83 3.59 -1.61
CA PHE A 96 15.05 2.47 -0.70
C PHE A 96 13.72 1.87 -0.21
N GLU A 97 12.73 2.69 0.16
CA GLU A 97 11.39 2.24 0.55
C GLU A 97 10.66 1.53 -0.60
N MET A 98 10.74 2.08 -1.82
CA MET A 98 10.15 1.45 -3.00
C MET A 98 10.77 0.10 -3.31
N LEU A 99 12.10 0.00 -3.28
CA LEU A 99 12.81 -1.25 -3.57
C LEU A 99 12.50 -2.33 -2.52
N GLU A 100 12.42 -1.96 -1.25
CA GLU A 100 12.02 -2.89 -0.20
C GLU A 100 10.57 -3.36 -0.40
N GLN A 101 9.67 -2.46 -0.78
CA GLN A 101 8.29 -2.82 -1.08
C GLN A 101 8.21 -3.80 -2.27
N PHE A 102 8.92 -3.54 -3.35
CA PHE A 102 8.97 -4.46 -4.49
C PHE A 102 9.58 -5.81 -4.13
N ARG A 103 10.61 -5.81 -3.26
CA ARG A 103 11.20 -7.05 -2.78
C ARG A 103 10.17 -7.93 -2.05
N VAL A 104 9.43 -7.37 -1.10
CA VAL A 104 8.42 -8.13 -0.35
C VAL A 104 7.25 -8.56 -1.22
N GLU A 105 6.82 -7.73 -2.17
CA GLU A 105 5.76 -8.07 -3.13
C GLU A 105 6.17 -9.22 -4.06
N SER A 106 7.46 -9.31 -4.41
CA SER A 106 7.99 -10.43 -5.20
C SER A 106 7.97 -11.76 -4.47
N LEU A 107 7.80 -11.75 -3.15
CA LEU A 107 7.70 -12.93 -2.29
C LEU A 107 6.26 -13.42 -2.09
N ALA A 108 5.31 -12.88 -2.84
CA ALA A 108 3.92 -13.31 -2.77
C ALA A 108 3.81 -14.83 -2.99
N ASP A 109 3.07 -15.50 -2.11
CA ASP A 109 2.94 -16.97 -2.14
C ASP A 109 2.25 -17.41 -3.43
N PRO A 110 2.89 -18.29 -4.23
CA PRO A 110 2.29 -18.85 -5.44
C PRO A 110 0.97 -19.60 -5.19
N ALA A 111 0.75 -20.10 -3.97
CA ALA A 111 -0.50 -20.74 -3.56
C ALA A 111 -1.65 -19.72 -3.41
N LEU A 112 -1.37 -18.42 -3.43
CA LEU A 112 -2.34 -17.32 -3.32
C LEU A 112 -2.31 -16.46 -4.58
N PRO A 113 -2.71 -16.95 -5.75
CA PRO A 113 -2.59 -16.23 -7.03
C PRO A 113 -3.38 -14.91 -7.05
N GLY A 114 -4.43 -14.80 -6.24
CA GLY A 114 -5.20 -13.57 -6.07
C GLY A 114 -4.40 -12.42 -5.49
N VAL A 115 -3.47 -12.70 -4.59
CA VAL A 115 -2.55 -11.68 -4.03
C VAL A 115 -1.68 -11.09 -5.12
N ALA A 116 -1.00 -11.93 -5.91
CA ALA A 116 -0.17 -11.45 -7.03
C ALA A 116 -0.99 -10.67 -8.07
N HIS A 117 -2.22 -11.10 -8.35
CA HIS A 117 -3.13 -10.38 -9.25
C HIS A 117 -3.48 -8.99 -8.70
N ASN A 118 -3.84 -8.89 -7.42
CA ASN A 118 -4.20 -7.63 -6.77
C ASN A 118 -3.01 -6.65 -6.74
N LEU A 119 -1.81 -7.14 -6.45
CA LEU A 119 -0.58 -6.33 -6.45
C LEU A 119 -0.30 -5.73 -7.83
N ARG A 120 -0.36 -6.56 -8.89
CA ARG A 120 -0.16 -6.09 -10.28
C ARG A 120 -1.22 -5.07 -10.68
N HIS A 121 -2.48 -5.31 -10.35
CA HIS A 121 -3.57 -4.39 -10.63
C HIS A 121 -3.33 -3.04 -9.95
N ARG A 122 -3.02 -3.04 -8.66
CA ARG A 122 -2.76 -1.81 -7.90
C ARG A 122 -1.58 -1.01 -8.48
N PHE A 123 -0.49 -1.67 -8.75
CA PHE A 123 0.68 -1.02 -9.32
C PHE A 123 0.39 -0.42 -10.71
N ALA A 124 -0.32 -1.15 -11.57
CA ALA A 124 -0.72 -0.67 -12.89
C ALA A 124 -1.62 0.57 -12.81
N GLN A 125 -2.60 0.58 -11.91
CA GLN A 125 -3.48 1.73 -11.69
C GLN A 125 -2.71 2.95 -11.20
N TRP A 126 -1.85 2.80 -10.22
CA TRP A 126 -1.00 3.86 -9.72
C TRP A 126 -0.05 4.40 -10.79
N SER A 127 0.64 3.53 -11.51
CA SER A 127 1.57 3.89 -12.59
C SER A 127 0.87 4.66 -13.70
N THR A 128 -0.31 4.21 -14.12
CA THR A 128 -1.14 4.90 -15.12
C THR A 128 -1.56 6.28 -14.66
N ALA A 129 -1.96 6.42 -13.39
CA ALA A 129 -2.32 7.71 -12.82
C ALA A 129 -1.13 8.68 -12.78
N CYS A 130 0.06 8.20 -12.39
CA CYS A 130 1.29 9.00 -12.44
C CYS A 130 1.63 9.47 -13.85
N HIS A 131 1.51 8.58 -14.84
CA HIS A 131 1.75 8.92 -16.24
C HIS A 131 0.76 9.99 -16.75
N ARG A 132 -0.53 9.82 -16.48
CA ARG A 132 -1.57 10.80 -16.86
C ARG A 132 -1.39 12.16 -16.19
N ALA A 133 -0.81 12.20 -15.00
CA ALA A 133 -0.48 13.43 -14.28
C ALA A 133 0.81 14.10 -14.82
N GLY A 134 1.48 13.52 -15.82
CA GLY A 134 2.73 14.04 -16.41
C GLY A 134 3.95 13.89 -15.49
N LEU A 135 3.87 13.08 -14.45
CA LEU A 135 4.93 12.92 -13.47
C LEU A 135 6.11 12.07 -13.97
N THR A 136 5.91 11.34 -15.07
CA THR A 136 6.94 10.48 -15.68
C THR A 136 7.74 11.15 -16.80
N GLU A 137 7.33 12.36 -17.25
CA GLU A 137 7.88 13.03 -18.43
C GLU A 137 8.73 14.26 -18.10
N THR A 138 8.87 14.59 -16.83
CA THR A 138 9.58 15.79 -16.37
C THR A 138 10.61 15.43 -15.30
N ASP A 139 11.60 16.33 -15.09
CA ASP A 139 12.56 16.23 -13.97
C ASP A 139 11.87 16.09 -12.61
N ARG A 140 10.60 16.47 -12.50
CA ARG A 140 9.77 16.28 -11.31
C ARG A 140 9.40 14.80 -11.07
N GLY A 141 9.36 13.97 -12.12
CA GLY A 141 9.11 12.53 -12.01
C GLY A 141 10.19 11.77 -11.25
N LEU A 142 11.37 12.34 -11.12
CA LEU A 142 12.48 11.76 -10.35
C LEU A 142 12.37 12.05 -8.84
N LEU A 143 11.41 12.88 -8.43
CA LEU A 143 11.26 13.33 -7.03
C LEU A 143 10.08 12.66 -6.29
N LEU A 144 9.36 11.75 -6.96
CA LEU A 144 8.24 10.97 -6.41
C LEU A 144 8.64 9.53 -6.17
#